data_8eafb4f9054d5f93f2505268f62ff366
#
_entry.id   8eafb4f9054d5f93f2505268f62ff366
#
_cell.length_a   1.000
_cell.length_b   1.000
_cell.length_c   1.000
_cell.angle_alpha   90.00
_cell.angle_beta   90.00
_cell.angle_gamma   90.00
#
_symmetry.space_group_name_H-M   'P 1'
#
loop_
_entity.id
_entity.type
_entity.pdbx_description
1 polymer ?
#
loop_
_entity_poly.entity_id
_entity_poly.type
_entity_poly.pdbx_seq_one_letter_code
_entity_poly.pdbx_strand_id
1 'polypeptide(L)'
;MYKKIVPWLVYEKDKAEDFIKAGIHHEAAGADELYTSAETQDHSLSEEYLKAVLELAKQIDIPILVNIFAERFEDVKKALYTGAYAVTVKITDIYKINTRAGAEAGNKAVKEAVARFGCEKLYLEVGDNEDAQTVKALTSELGIDRLLLVETDSGNDFNAYCKQFTEGYQKHFIKSESLTVADKTDLTAYLSGDKIEGLVAANFGGRDLQSVKKDLKEYGISVNTYDSRISFADMKLNSDGLLPVVVQDYKTKDVLMVAYMNEEAFSLTVSTGRMTYYSRSRKKLWLKGETSGHFQYVKALTLDCDKDTLLAKVRQVGPACHTGSLSCFFEEAVKKPYDDTNPSTVLKDVYDVILDRKEHPKEGSYTNYLFDKGIDKILKKCGEEAAEIIIAAKNPDAAELKYEISDYLYHLMVLMAQCGLDWKDIMKELSHRR
;
A
#
# COMPACT_ATOMS: atom_id res chain seq x y z
N MET A 1 -5.97 19.74 2.06
CA MET A 1 -5.81 18.25 2.11
C MET A 1 -6.97 17.68 1.31
N TYR A 2 -6.73 16.72 0.40
CA TYR A 2 -7.83 16.06 -0.33
C TYR A 2 -8.52 15.02 0.55
N LYS A 3 -9.80 14.80 0.27
CA LYS A 3 -10.62 13.78 0.94
C LYS A 3 -10.38 12.41 0.32
N LYS A 4 -10.33 11.37 1.14
CA LYS A 4 -10.04 9.99 0.72
C LYS A 4 -11.33 9.21 0.50
N ILE A 5 -11.34 8.39 -0.54
CA ILE A 5 -12.38 7.39 -0.80
C ILE A 5 -11.82 6.02 -0.45
N VAL A 6 -12.44 5.41 0.57
CA VAL A 6 -11.90 4.23 1.24
C VAL A 6 -12.93 3.09 1.18
N PRO A 7 -12.80 2.13 0.25
CA PRO A 7 -13.63 0.94 0.25
C PRO A 7 -13.45 0.11 1.52
N TRP A 8 -14.55 -0.44 2.00
CA TRP A 8 -14.56 -1.38 3.11
C TRP A 8 -14.66 -2.81 2.61
N LEU A 9 -13.67 -3.62 2.94
CA LEU A 9 -13.62 -5.04 2.64
C LEU A 9 -13.86 -5.85 3.90
N VAL A 10 -14.82 -6.77 3.84
CA VAL A 10 -15.09 -7.73 4.90
C VAL A 10 -14.45 -9.07 4.53
N TYR A 11 -13.61 -9.58 5.41
CA TYR A 11 -13.05 -10.92 5.27
C TYR A 11 -14.07 -11.97 5.75
N GLU A 12 -14.43 -12.87 4.87
CA GLU A 12 -15.26 -14.04 5.16
C GLU A 12 -14.36 -15.28 5.24
N LYS A 13 -14.75 -16.22 6.10
CA LYS A 13 -14.00 -17.47 6.28
C LYS A 13 -13.82 -18.21 4.95
N ASP A 14 -12.65 -18.78 4.74
CA ASP A 14 -12.28 -19.56 3.54
C ASP A 14 -12.31 -18.78 2.21
N LYS A 15 -12.46 -17.44 2.24
CA LYS A 15 -12.52 -16.57 1.04
C LYS A 15 -11.30 -15.64 0.91
N ALA A 16 -10.13 -16.07 1.35
CA ALA A 16 -8.90 -15.25 1.31
C ALA A 16 -8.56 -14.76 -0.11
N GLU A 17 -8.73 -15.62 -1.11
CA GLU A 17 -8.42 -15.27 -2.50
C GLU A 17 -9.35 -14.19 -3.07
N ASP A 18 -10.64 -14.27 -2.77
CA ASP A 18 -11.63 -13.27 -3.19
C ASP A 18 -11.40 -11.93 -2.49
N PHE A 19 -11.06 -11.96 -1.20
CA PHE A 19 -10.69 -10.76 -0.42
C PHE A 19 -9.47 -10.06 -1.03
N ILE A 20 -8.41 -10.81 -1.38
CA ILE A 20 -7.21 -10.27 -2.00
C ILE A 20 -7.53 -9.69 -3.39
N LYS A 21 -8.28 -10.42 -4.22
CA LYS A 21 -8.70 -9.95 -5.55
C LYS A 21 -9.52 -8.66 -5.46
N ALA A 22 -10.44 -8.57 -4.50
CA ALA A 22 -11.25 -7.38 -4.26
C ALA A 22 -10.38 -6.18 -3.87
N GLY A 23 -9.40 -6.35 -2.98
CA GLY A 23 -8.48 -5.29 -2.59
C GLY A 23 -7.64 -4.76 -3.75
N ILE A 24 -7.10 -5.65 -4.58
CA ILE A 24 -6.37 -5.30 -5.80
C ILE A 24 -7.30 -4.55 -6.78
N HIS A 25 -8.54 -5.00 -6.92
CA HIS A 25 -9.52 -4.34 -7.77
C HIS A 25 -9.83 -2.92 -7.31
N HIS A 26 -10.02 -2.71 -6.00
CA HIS A 26 -10.30 -1.37 -5.45
C HIS A 26 -9.14 -0.40 -5.63
N GLU A 27 -7.88 -0.84 -5.43
CA GLU A 27 -6.73 -0.01 -5.78
C GLU A 27 -6.74 0.35 -7.26
N ALA A 28 -6.99 -0.62 -8.12
CA ALA A 28 -7.07 -0.42 -9.57
C ALA A 28 -8.22 0.53 -9.99
N ALA A 29 -9.33 0.52 -9.25
CA ALA A 29 -10.46 1.42 -9.44
C ALA A 29 -10.24 2.82 -8.88
N GLY A 30 -9.11 3.06 -8.19
CA GLY A 30 -8.72 4.38 -7.70
C GLY A 30 -9.02 4.66 -6.24
N ALA A 31 -9.15 3.63 -5.40
CA ALA A 31 -9.21 3.80 -3.95
C ALA A 31 -7.97 4.54 -3.43
N ASP A 32 -8.14 5.38 -2.43
CA ASP A 32 -7.03 6.07 -1.77
C ASP A 32 -6.43 5.25 -0.64
N GLU A 33 -7.25 4.46 0.04
CA GLU A 33 -6.91 3.54 1.12
C GLU A 33 -7.92 2.38 1.10
N LEU A 34 -7.65 1.32 1.87
CA LEU A 34 -8.63 0.28 2.16
C LEU A 34 -8.90 0.23 3.67
N TYR A 35 -10.16 0.05 4.04
CA TYR A 35 -10.53 -0.37 5.38
C TYR A 35 -10.94 -1.83 5.34
N THR A 36 -10.41 -2.64 6.26
CA THR A 36 -10.68 -4.07 6.29
C THR A 36 -11.15 -4.52 7.68
N SER A 37 -12.08 -5.47 7.71
CA SER A 37 -12.55 -6.12 8.94
C SER A 37 -12.86 -7.59 8.69
N ALA A 38 -12.87 -8.41 9.74
CA ALA A 38 -13.39 -9.77 9.67
C ALA A 38 -14.90 -9.77 9.96
N GLU A 39 -15.64 -10.73 9.37
CA GLU A 39 -17.08 -10.90 9.59
C GLU A 39 -17.42 -11.21 11.05
N THR A 40 -16.58 -12.00 11.71
CA THR A 40 -16.71 -12.34 13.13
C THR A 40 -15.38 -12.12 13.87
N GLN A 41 -15.46 -11.95 15.19
CA GLN A 41 -14.29 -11.73 16.05
C GLN A 41 -13.80 -13.02 16.73
N ASP A 42 -13.91 -14.17 16.05
CA ASP A 42 -13.34 -15.43 16.54
C ASP A 42 -11.81 -15.41 16.38
N HIS A 43 -11.09 -15.92 17.39
CA HIS A 43 -9.62 -15.96 17.37
C HIS A 43 -9.04 -16.74 16.18
N SER A 44 -9.68 -17.83 15.76
CA SER A 44 -9.22 -18.62 14.60
C SER A 44 -9.37 -17.82 13.30
N LEU A 45 -10.50 -17.16 13.12
CA LEU A 45 -10.78 -16.30 11.99
C LEU A 45 -9.86 -15.08 11.97
N SER A 46 -9.51 -14.54 13.15
CA SER A 46 -8.58 -13.41 13.26
C SER A 46 -7.19 -13.73 12.71
N GLU A 47 -6.68 -14.93 12.91
CA GLU A 47 -5.37 -15.33 12.37
C GLU A 47 -5.41 -15.53 10.84
N GLU A 48 -6.46 -16.15 10.31
CA GLU A 48 -6.67 -16.30 8.87
C GLU A 48 -6.85 -14.95 8.18
N TYR A 49 -7.64 -14.07 8.78
CA TYR A 49 -7.84 -12.70 8.31
C TYR A 49 -6.53 -11.91 8.25
N LEU A 50 -5.72 -11.92 9.31
CA LEU A 50 -4.45 -11.22 9.33
C LEU A 50 -3.44 -11.79 8.32
N LYS A 51 -3.47 -13.10 8.04
CA LYS A 51 -2.70 -13.70 6.94
C LYS A 51 -3.17 -13.18 5.58
N ALA A 52 -4.48 -13.10 5.35
CA ALA A 52 -5.03 -12.55 4.11
C ALA A 52 -4.69 -11.06 3.93
N VAL A 53 -4.70 -10.27 5.02
CA VAL A 53 -4.25 -8.87 5.00
C VAL A 53 -2.76 -8.78 4.66
N LEU A 54 -1.92 -9.64 5.23
CA LEU A 54 -0.49 -9.69 4.92
C LEU A 54 -0.26 -9.97 3.42
N GLU A 55 -0.95 -10.95 2.86
CA GLU A 55 -0.82 -11.27 1.44
C GLU A 55 -1.38 -10.17 0.53
N LEU A 56 -2.47 -9.51 0.93
CA LEU A 56 -2.99 -8.34 0.24
C LEU A 56 -1.99 -7.17 0.28
N ALA A 57 -1.40 -6.90 1.44
CA ALA A 57 -0.44 -5.81 1.64
C ALA A 57 0.83 -5.94 0.78
N LYS A 58 1.20 -7.17 0.40
CA LYS A 58 2.30 -7.42 -0.57
C LYS A 58 1.94 -7.06 -2.01
N GLN A 59 0.64 -7.03 -2.33
CA GLN A 59 0.15 -6.91 -3.71
C GLN A 59 -0.40 -5.53 -4.04
N ILE A 60 -0.65 -4.66 -3.05
CA ILE A 60 -1.15 -3.30 -3.26
C ILE A 60 -0.19 -2.25 -2.68
N ASP A 61 -0.31 -1.01 -3.17
CA ASP A 61 0.52 0.12 -2.74
C ASP A 61 -0.24 1.15 -1.91
N ILE A 62 -1.57 1.05 -1.83
CA ILE A 62 -2.39 1.96 -1.02
C ILE A 62 -2.41 1.50 0.45
N PRO A 63 -2.54 2.44 1.40
CA PRO A 63 -2.60 2.11 2.82
C PRO A 63 -3.80 1.22 3.17
N ILE A 64 -3.60 0.32 4.15
CA ILE A 64 -4.67 -0.53 4.69
C ILE A 64 -4.90 -0.16 6.15
N LEU A 65 -6.16 0.15 6.49
CA LEU A 65 -6.63 0.22 7.87
C LEU A 65 -7.25 -1.13 8.23
N VAL A 66 -6.82 -1.71 9.34
CA VAL A 66 -7.22 -3.05 9.77
C VAL A 66 -8.03 -2.96 11.05
N ASN A 67 -9.29 -3.39 11.03
CA ASN A 67 -10.11 -3.51 12.22
C ASN A 67 -9.81 -4.81 12.95
N ILE A 68 -9.59 -4.74 14.26
CA ILE A 68 -9.31 -5.90 15.11
C ILE A 68 -10.04 -5.83 16.44
N PHE A 69 -10.18 -6.99 17.08
CA PHE A 69 -10.49 -7.14 18.49
C PHE A 69 -9.18 -7.15 19.29
N ALA A 70 -8.83 -6.02 19.92
CA ALA A 70 -7.56 -5.82 20.62
C ALA A 70 -7.68 -6.20 22.10
N GLU A 71 -7.59 -7.48 22.42
CA GLU A 71 -7.60 -7.94 23.80
C GLU A 71 -6.25 -7.72 24.51
N ARG A 72 -5.17 -7.81 23.74
CA ARG A 72 -3.79 -7.67 24.23
C ARG A 72 -2.98 -6.79 23.29
N PHE A 73 -1.92 -6.20 23.79
CA PHE A 73 -0.93 -5.48 22.99
C PHE A 73 -0.45 -6.28 21.74
N GLU A 74 -0.23 -7.60 21.93
CA GLU A 74 0.24 -8.48 20.84
C GLU A 74 -0.75 -8.57 19.66
N ASP A 75 -2.04 -8.36 19.89
CA ASP A 75 -3.06 -8.39 18.83
C ASP A 75 -2.91 -7.16 17.92
N VAL A 76 -2.67 -5.97 18.49
CA VAL A 76 -2.36 -4.75 17.75
C VAL A 76 -1.05 -4.89 16.99
N LYS A 77 -0.02 -5.42 17.65
CA LYS A 77 1.29 -5.65 17.05
C LYS A 77 1.22 -6.60 15.85
N LYS A 78 0.52 -7.73 15.98
CA LYS A 78 0.31 -8.69 14.87
C LYS A 78 -0.37 -7.99 13.69
N ALA A 79 -1.41 -7.19 13.92
CA ALA A 79 -2.10 -6.48 12.86
C ALA A 79 -1.21 -5.45 12.15
N LEU A 80 -0.44 -4.66 12.88
CA LEU A 80 0.50 -3.70 12.28
C LEU A 80 1.62 -4.41 11.48
N TYR A 81 2.05 -5.59 11.93
CA TYR A 81 3.09 -6.38 11.25
C TYR A 81 2.61 -7.07 9.96
N THR A 82 1.29 -7.02 9.64
CA THR A 82 0.81 -7.39 8.31
C THR A 82 1.15 -6.36 7.22
N GLY A 83 1.77 -5.24 7.60
CA GLY A 83 1.98 -4.09 6.70
C GLY A 83 0.79 -3.12 6.69
N ALA A 84 -0.13 -3.23 7.64
CA ALA A 84 -1.19 -2.25 7.85
C ALA A 84 -0.61 -0.87 8.15
N TYR A 85 -1.22 0.17 7.56
CA TYR A 85 -0.87 1.56 7.86
C TYR A 85 -1.25 1.93 9.30
N ALA A 86 -2.46 1.54 9.71
CA ALA A 86 -2.98 1.74 11.06
C ALA A 86 -4.02 0.66 11.39
N VAL A 87 -4.33 0.58 12.67
CA VAL A 87 -5.31 -0.36 13.23
C VAL A 87 -6.51 0.44 13.76
N THR A 88 -7.71 -0.10 13.59
CA THR A 88 -8.92 0.42 14.23
C THR A 88 -9.41 -0.53 15.30
N VAL A 89 -9.84 0.01 16.44
CA VAL A 89 -10.41 -0.73 17.58
C VAL A 89 -11.77 -0.14 17.91
N LYS A 90 -12.81 -0.98 18.02
CA LYS A 90 -14.15 -0.53 18.39
C LYS A 90 -14.23 -0.18 19.87
N ILE A 91 -14.84 0.96 20.21
CA ILE A 91 -15.09 1.36 21.59
C ILE A 91 -15.90 0.30 22.35
N THR A 92 -16.88 -0.30 21.69
CA THR A 92 -17.70 -1.37 22.24
C THR A 92 -16.90 -2.62 22.59
N ASP A 93 -15.83 -2.90 21.87
CA ASP A 93 -14.96 -4.05 22.13
C ASP A 93 -14.08 -3.79 23.34
N ILE A 94 -13.59 -2.57 23.51
CA ILE A 94 -12.87 -2.15 24.72
C ILE A 94 -13.77 -2.35 25.95
N TYR A 95 -15.04 -1.94 25.89
CA TYR A 95 -15.99 -2.16 26.99
C TYR A 95 -16.25 -3.64 27.29
N LYS A 96 -16.40 -4.47 26.25
CA LYS A 96 -16.55 -5.93 26.42
C LYS A 96 -15.32 -6.55 27.09
N ILE A 97 -14.11 -6.16 26.69
CA ILE A 97 -12.87 -6.64 27.27
C ILE A 97 -12.76 -6.22 28.73
N ASN A 98 -13.04 -4.95 29.02
CA ASN A 98 -13.02 -4.42 30.39
C ASN A 98 -14.00 -5.14 31.30
N THR A 99 -15.19 -5.50 30.79
CA THR A 99 -16.19 -6.26 31.55
C THR A 99 -15.76 -7.70 31.83
N ARG A 100 -15.10 -8.35 30.85
CA ARG A 100 -14.72 -9.77 30.92
C ARG A 100 -13.39 -10.01 31.65
N ALA A 101 -12.37 -9.18 31.36
CA ALA A 101 -10.99 -9.39 31.81
C ALA A 101 -10.57 -8.50 32.98
N GLY A 102 -11.48 -7.67 33.50
CA GLY A 102 -11.24 -6.70 34.56
C GLY A 102 -11.20 -5.26 34.07
N ALA A 103 -11.59 -4.35 34.96
CA ALA A 103 -11.61 -2.91 34.65
C ALA A 103 -10.26 -2.47 34.07
N GLU A 104 -10.31 -1.78 32.92
CA GLU A 104 -9.16 -1.25 32.18
C GLU A 104 -8.31 -2.26 31.35
N ALA A 105 -8.64 -3.55 31.29
CA ALA A 105 -7.85 -4.51 30.53
C ALA A 105 -7.72 -4.13 29.02
N GLY A 106 -8.84 -3.73 28.38
CA GLY A 106 -8.85 -3.23 27.00
C GLY A 106 -8.14 -1.89 26.86
N ASN A 107 -8.32 -0.99 27.83
CA ASN A 107 -7.62 0.30 27.86
C ASN A 107 -6.10 0.10 27.90
N LYS A 108 -5.62 -0.87 28.70
CA LYS A 108 -4.19 -1.18 28.85
C LYS A 108 -3.58 -1.63 27.53
N ALA A 109 -4.21 -2.56 26.83
CA ALA A 109 -3.72 -3.04 25.53
C ALA A 109 -3.54 -1.91 24.51
N VAL A 110 -4.52 -1.01 24.43
CA VAL A 110 -4.49 0.14 23.54
C VAL A 110 -3.44 1.17 23.99
N LYS A 111 -3.33 1.49 25.28
CA LYS A 111 -2.29 2.40 25.81
C LYS A 111 -0.88 1.91 25.53
N GLU A 112 -0.61 0.62 25.73
CA GLU A 112 0.69 -0.01 25.42
C GLU A 112 1.00 0.11 23.92
N ALA A 113 -0.01 -0.08 23.05
CA ALA A 113 0.15 0.05 21.61
C ALA A 113 0.43 1.50 21.19
N VAL A 114 -0.28 2.49 21.74
CA VAL A 114 -0.03 3.92 21.51
C VAL A 114 1.38 4.30 21.96
N ALA A 115 1.80 3.86 23.15
CA ALA A 115 3.14 4.14 23.67
C ALA A 115 4.25 3.54 22.79
N ARG A 116 4.02 2.40 22.16
CA ARG A 116 5.03 1.69 21.35
C ARG A 116 5.06 2.13 19.89
N PHE A 117 3.91 2.35 19.27
CA PHE A 117 3.78 2.56 17.83
C PHE A 117 3.40 4.01 17.45
N GLY A 118 2.95 4.81 18.42
CA GLY A 118 2.44 6.15 18.19
C GLY A 118 0.92 6.21 18.01
N CYS A 119 0.32 7.36 18.35
CA CYS A 119 -1.13 7.58 18.22
C CYS A 119 -1.59 7.57 16.75
N GLU A 120 -0.69 7.89 15.82
CA GLU A 120 -0.97 7.88 14.39
C GLU A 120 -1.23 6.48 13.81
N LYS A 121 -0.97 5.42 14.58
CA LYS A 121 -1.20 4.03 14.19
C LYS A 121 -2.52 3.45 14.69
N LEU A 122 -3.26 4.20 15.49
CA LEU A 122 -4.53 3.73 16.07
C LEU A 122 -5.67 4.70 15.81
N TYR A 123 -6.81 4.14 15.40
CA TYR A 123 -8.09 4.81 15.33
C TYR A 123 -9.07 4.18 16.31
N LEU A 124 -9.81 4.98 17.05
CA LEU A 124 -10.95 4.50 17.83
C LEU A 124 -12.21 4.54 16.94
N GLU A 125 -12.84 3.39 16.73
CA GLU A 125 -14.10 3.27 16.01
C GLU A 125 -15.28 3.50 16.98
N VAL A 126 -16.12 4.50 16.66
CA VAL A 126 -17.16 5.02 17.56
C VAL A 126 -18.48 5.19 16.81
N GLY A 127 -19.55 4.56 17.31
CA GLY A 127 -20.89 4.77 16.79
C GLY A 127 -21.51 6.11 17.27
N ASP A 128 -22.45 6.65 16.50
CA ASP A 128 -23.18 7.88 16.82
C ASP A 128 -24.17 7.72 17.98
N ASN A 129 -24.32 6.51 18.50
CA ASN A 129 -25.07 6.18 19.72
C ASN A 129 -24.24 6.33 21.01
N GLU A 130 -22.94 6.56 20.90
CA GLU A 130 -22.06 6.76 22.05
C GLU A 130 -22.08 8.22 22.53
N ASP A 131 -22.01 8.43 23.84
CA ASP A 131 -21.93 9.78 24.38
C ASP A 131 -20.57 10.46 24.06
N ALA A 132 -20.63 11.61 23.42
CA ALA A 132 -19.46 12.32 22.98
C ALA A 132 -18.48 12.73 24.10
N GLN A 133 -18.99 13.03 25.31
CA GLN A 133 -18.11 13.36 26.43
C GLN A 133 -17.37 12.15 26.95
N THR A 134 -18.04 11.01 27.02
CA THR A 134 -17.43 9.72 27.36
C THR A 134 -16.36 9.34 26.36
N VAL A 135 -16.62 9.50 25.06
CA VAL A 135 -15.62 9.25 24.01
C VAL A 135 -14.42 10.16 24.16
N LYS A 136 -14.62 11.46 24.42
CA LYS A 136 -13.51 12.42 24.62
C LYS A 136 -12.68 12.09 25.86
N ALA A 137 -13.31 11.67 26.94
CA ALA A 137 -12.59 11.23 28.14
C ALA A 137 -11.74 10.00 27.86
N LEU A 138 -12.32 8.99 27.19
CA LEU A 138 -11.61 7.76 26.84
C LEU A 138 -10.45 8.01 25.87
N THR A 139 -10.64 8.79 24.80
CA THR A 139 -9.58 9.10 23.86
C THR A 139 -8.42 9.86 24.50
N SER A 140 -8.73 10.80 25.41
CA SER A 140 -7.70 11.49 26.21
C SER A 140 -6.94 10.51 27.10
N GLU A 141 -7.62 9.58 27.74
CA GLU A 141 -7.04 8.54 28.59
C GLU A 141 -6.13 7.60 27.79
N LEU A 142 -6.56 7.20 26.58
CA LEU A 142 -5.85 6.28 25.70
C LEU A 142 -4.70 6.96 24.91
N GLY A 143 -4.69 8.28 24.84
CA GLY A 143 -3.73 9.04 24.02
C GLY A 143 -4.01 8.94 22.51
N ILE A 144 -5.28 8.72 22.11
CA ILE A 144 -5.71 8.63 20.71
C ILE A 144 -6.32 9.96 20.28
N ASP A 145 -5.88 10.47 19.13
CA ASP A 145 -6.41 11.69 18.52
C ASP A 145 -7.16 11.42 17.18
N ARG A 146 -7.40 10.15 16.85
CA ARG A 146 -7.99 9.70 15.58
C ARG A 146 -9.24 8.87 15.82
N LEU A 147 -10.31 9.25 15.13
CA LEU A 147 -11.59 8.58 15.23
C LEU A 147 -12.05 8.04 13.88
N LEU A 148 -12.65 6.87 13.89
CA LEU A 148 -13.49 6.36 12.83
C LEU A 148 -14.93 6.43 13.30
N LEU A 149 -15.66 7.48 12.88
CA LEU A 149 -17.03 7.70 13.26
C LEU A 149 -17.95 6.83 12.41
N VAL A 150 -18.87 6.13 13.06
CA VAL A 150 -19.79 5.18 12.42
C VAL A 150 -21.21 5.68 12.56
N GLU A 151 -21.89 5.84 11.43
CA GLU A 151 -23.33 6.06 11.40
C GLU A 151 -24.04 4.75 11.76
N THR A 152 -24.93 4.80 12.75
CA THR A 152 -25.72 3.66 13.21
C THR A 152 -27.22 3.94 13.04
N ASP A 153 -28.06 2.93 13.19
CA ASP A 153 -29.52 3.11 13.16
C ASP A 153 -30.06 3.73 14.45
N SER A 154 -29.27 4.58 15.10
CA SER A 154 -29.65 5.23 16.39
C SER A 154 -30.79 6.25 16.27
N GLY A 155 -31.03 6.75 15.05
CA GLY A 155 -31.93 7.86 14.78
C GLY A 155 -31.35 9.24 15.16
N ASN A 156 -30.08 9.32 15.53
CA ASN A 156 -29.37 10.56 15.79
C ASN A 156 -29.01 11.30 14.47
N ASP A 157 -28.90 12.64 14.56
CA ASP A 157 -28.32 13.41 13.47
C ASP A 157 -26.80 13.17 13.45
N PHE A 158 -26.36 12.25 12.58
CA PHE A 158 -24.96 11.88 12.44
C PHE A 158 -24.05 13.08 12.13
N ASN A 159 -24.51 14.03 11.30
CA ASN A 159 -23.71 15.22 10.98
C ASN A 159 -23.53 16.13 12.20
N ALA A 160 -24.56 16.27 13.03
CA ALA A 160 -24.47 17.00 14.30
C ALA A 160 -23.54 16.27 15.28
N TYR A 161 -23.58 14.94 15.32
CA TYR A 161 -22.67 14.12 16.12
C TYR A 161 -21.22 14.30 15.70
N CYS A 162 -20.90 14.21 14.42
CA CYS A 162 -19.54 14.41 13.89
C CYS A 162 -18.96 15.78 14.27
N LYS A 163 -19.77 16.83 14.28
CA LYS A 163 -19.34 18.19 14.65
C LYS A 163 -18.83 18.29 16.09
N GLN A 164 -19.23 17.40 16.99
CA GLN A 164 -18.79 17.40 18.38
C GLN A 164 -17.31 17.01 18.54
N PHE A 165 -16.70 16.37 17.51
CA PHE A 165 -15.31 15.90 17.51
C PHE A 165 -14.35 16.74 16.64
N THR A 166 -14.77 17.90 16.16
CA THR A 166 -13.92 18.75 15.30
C THR A 166 -12.79 19.42 16.06
N GLU A 167 -12.95 19.71 17.34
CA GLU A 167 -11.92 20.29 18.19
C GLU A 167 -11.12 19.19 18.91
N GLY A 168 -9.81 19.25 18.85
CA GLY A 168 -8.90 18.30 19.53
C GLY A 168 -8.54 17.04 18.76
N TYR A 169 -9.15 16.78 17.59
CA TYR A 169 -8.84 15.62 16.75
C TYR A 169 -8.27 16.05 15.41
N GLN A 170 -7.21 15.37 14.97
CA GLN A 170 -6.48 15.74 13.75
C GLN A 170 -7.09 15.12 12.49
N LYS A 171 -7.63 13.90 12.57
CA LYS A 171 -8.12 13.14 11.42
C LYS A 171 -9.36 12.33 11.82
N HIS A 172 -10.34 12.31 10.91
CA HIS A 172 -11.54 11.53 11.08
C HIS A 172 -11.89 10.81 9.79
N PHE A 173 -12.18 9.53 9.89
CA PHE A 173 -12.86 8.78 8.86
C PHE A 173 -14.33 8.63 9.22
N ILE A 174 -15.18 8.69 8.22
CA ILE A 174 -16.60 8.41 8.36
C ILE A 174 -16.88 7.08 7.69
N LYS A 175 -17.43 6.14 8.45
CA LYS A 175 -17.91 4.85 7.97
C LYS A 175 -19.43 4.89 7.99
N SER A 176 -20.05 4.62 6.86
CA SER A 176 -21.48 4.42 6.77
C SER A 176 -21.76 3.00 6.31
N GLU A 177 -22.50 2.24 7.09
CA GLU A 177 -22.94 0.88 6.73
C GLU A 177 -24.10 0.92 5.75
N SER A 178 -24.90 2.00 5.78
CA SER A 178 -26.10 2.15 4.95
C SER A 178 -25.87 2.85 3.61
N LEU A 179 -24.67 3.36 3.34
CA LEU A 179 -24.40 4.18 2.17
C LEU A 179 -24.51 3.36 0.87
N THR A 180 -25.71 3.30 0.35
CA THR A 180 -25.96 3.02 -1.05
C THR A 180 -25.76 4.33 -1.79
N VAL A 181 -24.61 4.51 -2.44
CA VAL A 181 -24.26 5.73 -3.19
C VAL A 181 -25.14 5.88 -4.44
N ALA A 182 -26.46 5.91 -4.24
CA ALA A 182 -27.38 6.33 -5.27
C ALA A 182 -27.51 7.87 -5.32
N ASP A 183 -27.22 8.57 -4.23
CA ASP A 183 -27.40 10.02 -4.13
C ASP A 183 -26.05 10.74 -3.94
N LYS A 184 -25.72 11.62 -4.89
CA LYS A 184 -24.50 12.43 -4.89
C LYS A 184 -24.49 13.47 -3.77
N THR A 185 -25.67 13.86 -3.30
CA THR A 185 -25.87 14.91 -2.29
C THR A 185 -25.39 14.42 -0.91
N ASP A 186 -25.62 13.16 -0.59
CA ASP A 186 -25.24 12.55 0.68
C ASP A 186 -23.71 12.47 0.83
N LEU A 187 -23.00 12.07 -0.23
CA LEU A 187 -21.53 12.03 -0.23
C LEU A 187 -20.92 13.39 0.11
N THR A 188 -21.49 14.46 -0.44
CA THR A 188 -21.02 15.82 -0.21
C THR A 188 -21.23 16.23 1.26
N ALA A 189 -22.35 15.85 1.85
CA ALA A 189 -22.65 16.15 3.25
C ALA A 189 -21.65 15.50 4.20
N TYR A 190 -21.29 14.22 3.98
CA TYR A 190 -20.29 13.51 4.79
C TYR A 190 -18.88 14.13 4.68
N LEU A 191 -18.49 14.60 3.50
CA LEU A 191 -17.13 15.05 3.23
C LEU A 191 -16.90 16.55 3.42
N SER A 192 -17.94 17.33 3.73
CA SER A 192 -17.87 18.81 3.83
C SER A 192 -17.14 19.34 5.07
N GLY A 193 -16.92 18.52 6.10
CA GLY A 193 -16.24 18.95 7.34
C GLY A 193 -14.73 19.15 7.16
N ASP A 194 -14.17 20.22 7.73
CA ASP A 194 -12.76 20.59 7.57
C ASP A 194 -11.77 19.55 8.10
N LYS A 195 -12.13 18.80 9.14
CA LYS A 195 -11.25 17.79 9.76
C LYS A 195 -11.56 16.35 9.36
N ILE A 196 -12.52 16.14 8.47
CA ILE A 196 -12.84 14.81 7.94
C ILE A 196 -11.77 14.43 6.92
N GLU A 197 -11.10 13.30 7.13
CA GLU A 197 -10.05 12.83 6.25
C GLU A 197 -10.60 12.10 5.03
N GLY A 198 -11.65 11.30 5.19
CA GLY A 198 -12.24 10.53 4.10
C GLY A 198 -13.50 9.79 4.49
N LEU A 199 -14.09 9.10 3.53
CA LEU A 199 -15.30 8.28 3.66
C LEU A 199 -14.96 6.81 3.46
N VAL A 200 -15.28 6.01 4.47
CA VAL A 200 -15.24 4.54 4.41
C VAL A 200 -16.65 4.04 4.10
N ALA A 201 -16.82 3.24 3.07
CA ALA A 201 -18.10 2.62 2.73
C ALA A 201 -17.93 1.24 2.08
N ALA A 202 -18.86 0.32 2.37
CA ALA A 202 -18.85 -1.01 1.80
C ALA A 202 -19.20 -1.01 0.30
N ASN A 203 -20.01 -0.06 -0.14
CA ASN A 203 -20.47 0.02 -1.51
C ASN A 203 -20.55 1.47 -1.99
N PHE A 204 -20.00 1.72 -3.17
CA PHE A 204 -20.09 2.99 -3.89
C PHE A 204 -21.06 2.89 -5.08
N GLY A 205 -22.15 2.12 -4.93
CA GLY A 205 -23.19 1.95 -5.94
C GLY A 205 -22.73 1.16 -7.17
N GLY A 206 -21.71 0.29 -7.03
CA GLY A 206 -21.12 -0.42 -8.17
C GLY A 206 -20.37 0.48 -9.16
N ARG A 207 -20.17 1.76 -8.79
CA ARG A 207 -19.51 2.76 -9.62
C ARG A 207 -17.99 2.63 -9.53
N ASP A 208 -17.31 2.92 -10.62
CA ASP A 208 -15.87 3.15 -10.63
C ASP A 208 -15.52 4.34 -9.72
N LEU A 209 -14.54 4.14 -8.83
CA LEU A 209 -14.19 5.15 -7.82
C LEU A 209 -13.61 6.43 -8.42
N GLN A 210 -12.99 6.36 -9.59
CA GLN A 210 -12.55 7.56 -10.32
C GLN A 210 -13.74 8.41 -10.75
N SER A 211 -14.84 7.78 -11.18
CA SER A 211 -16.10 8.44 -11.50
C SER A 211 -16.72 9.10 -10.26
N VAL A 212 -16.70 8.41 -9.12
CA VAL A 212 -17.16 8.98 -7.83
C VAL A 212 -16.34 10.23 -7.46
N LYS A 213 -15.02 10.14 -7.55
CA LYS A 213 -14.13 11.27 -7.28
C LYS A 213 -14.36 12.44 -8.22
N LYS A 214 -14.59 12.16 -9.49
CA LYS A 214 -14.89 13.21 -10.48
C LYS A 214 -16.16 13.97 -10.13
N ASP A 215 -17.22 13.25 -9.76
CA ASP A 215 -18.45 13.89 -9.32
C ASP A 215 -18.21 14.74 -8.05
N LEU A 216 -17.52 14.22 -7.04
CA LEU A 216 -17.20 14.97 -5.82
C LEU A 216 -16.44 16.26 -6.12
N LYS A 217 -15.54 16.22 -7.06
CA LYS A 217 -14.79 17.40 -7.50
C LYS A 217 -15.69 18.45 -8.15
N GLU A 218 -16.68 18.04 -8.93
CA GLU A 218 -17.71 18.95 -9.51
C GLU A 218 -18.52 19.65 -8.42
N TYR A 219 -18.69 19.03 -7.25
CA TYR A 219 -19.33 19.63 -6.06
C TYR A 219 -18.36 20.41 -5.15
N GLY A 220 -17.13 20.66 -5.61
CA GLY A 220 -16.14 21.44 -4.88
C GLY A 220 -15.40 20.67 -3.77
N ILE A 221 -15.57 19.35 -3.66
CA ILE A 221 -14.81 18.51 -2.73
C ILE A 221 -13.44 18.20 -3.33
N SER A 222 -12.38 18.57 -2.62
CA SER A 222 -11.02 18.24 -3.02
C SER A 222 -10.75 16.75 -2.81
N VAL A 223 -10.56 15.99 -3.88
CA VAL A 223 -10.27 14.56 -3.91
C VAL A 223 -9.03 14.28 -4.76
N ASN A 224 -8.39 13.14 -4.55
CA ASN A 224 -7.23 12.71 -5.32
C ASN A 224 -7.66 12.20 -6.69
N THR A 225 -7.60 13.08 -7.69
CA THR A 225 -7.87 12.76 -9.10
C THR A 225 -6.61 12.99 -9.94
N TYR A 226 -6.54 12.32 -11.08
CA TYR A 226 -5.52 12.63 -12.07
C TYR A 226 -5.95 13.89 -12.82
N ASP A 227 -5.20 14.99 -12.62
CA ASP A 227 -5.42 16.25 -13.31
C ASP A 227 -4.20 16.58 -14.15
N SER A 228 -4.39 16.76 -15.44
CA SER A 228 -3.33 17.28 -16.27
C SER A 228 -3.14 18.77 -16.01
N ARG A 229 -1.90 19.18 -15.72
CA ARG A 229 -1.49 20.59 -15.58
C ARG A 229 -1.16 21.22 -16.92
N ILE A 230 -1.13 20.43 -17.99
CA ILE A 230 -0.69 20.81 -19.33
C ILE A 230 -1.75 20.33 -20.31
N SER A 231 -2.16 21.19 -21.25
CA SER A 231 -3.04 20.80 -22.34
C SER A 231 -2.29 19.91 -23.34
N PHE A 232 -2.98 18.95 -23.95
CA PHE A 232 -2.40 18.16 -25.02
C PHE A 232 -1.98 19.04 -26.23
N ALA A 233 -2.69 20.12 -26.44
CA ALA A 233 -2.37 21.12 -27.50
C ALA A 233 -1.02 21.83 -27.29
N ASP A 234 -0.50 21.86 -26.05
CA ASP A 234 0.81 22.44 -25.72
C ASP A 234 1.98 21.49 -25.97
N MET A 235 1.71 20.25 -26.40
CA MET A 235 2.71 19.22 -26.67
C MET A 235 3.13 19.24 -28.13
N LYS A 236 4.38 18.93 -28.39
CA LYS A 236 4.90 18.81 -29.76
C LYS A 236 4.70 17.40 -30.28
N LEU A 237 3.85 17.25 -31.24
CA LEU A 237 3.53 15.98 -31.86
C LEU A 237 4.47 15.67 -33.04
N ASN A 238 4.67 14.38 -33.31
CA ASN A 238 5.41 13.94 -34.48
C ASN A 238 4.60 14.21 -35.78
N SER A 239 5.16 13.86 -36.95
CA SER A 239 4.51 14.05 -38.26
C SER A 239 3.16 13.34 -38.42
N ASP A 240 2.89 12.32 -37.60
CA ASP A 240 1.63 11.57 -37.62
C ASP A 240 0.60 12.14 -36.63
N GLY A 241 0.90 13.26 -35.98
CA GLY A 241 0.05 13.87 -34.95
C GLY A 241 0.02 13.07 -33.65
N LEU A 242 1.08 12.31 -33.34
CA LEU A 242 1.17 11.45 -32.16
C LEU A 242 2.31 11.90 -31.26
N LEU A 243 2.10 11.71 -29.95
CA LEU A 243 3.12 11.90 -28.91
C LEU A 243 3.79 10.55 -28.59
N PRO A 244 5.11 10.42 -28.70
CA PRO A 244 5.86 9.27 -28.20
C PRO A 244 5.73 9.15 -26.68
N VAL A 245 5.63 7.92 -26.17
CA VAL A 245 5.51 7.63 -24.75
C VAL A 245 6.51 6.56 -24.36
N VAL A 246 7.47 6.93 -23.53
CA VAL A 246 8.40 6.00 -22.88
C VAL A 246 7.72 5.53 -21.59
N VAL A 247 7.57 4.21 -21.44
CA VAL A 247 6.88 3.61 -20.29
C VAL A 247 7.92 3.00 -19.37
N GLN A 248 7.91 3.40 -18.10
CA GLN A 248 8.85 2.99 -17.07
C GLN A 248 8.12 2.40 -15.87
N ASP A 249 8.60 1.29 -15.33
CA ASP A 249 8.12 0.82 -14.03
C ASP A 249 8.48 1.83 -12.93
N TYR A 250 7.49 2.19 -12.09
CA TYR A 250 7.69 3.25 -11.10
C TYR A 250 8.58 2.82 -9.93
N LYS A 251 8.69 1.50 -9.64
CA LYS A 251 9.53 0.95 -8.56
C LYS A 251 10.92 0.61 -9.05
N THR A 252 11.02 -0.28 -10.07
CA THR A 252 12.30 -0.79 -10.55
C THR A 252 13.05 0.24 -11.41
N LYS A 253 12.34 1.20 -12.00
CA LYS A 253 12.84 2.18 -12.99
C LYS A 253 13.23 1.56 -14.33
N ASP A 254 12.90 0.30 -14.56
CA ASP A 254 13.11 -0.35 -15.85
C ASP A 254 12.23 0.30 -16.92
N VAL A 255 12.80 0.49 -18.12
CA VAL A 255 12.03 0.89 -19.29
C VAL A 255 11.31 -0.33 -19.83
N LEU A 256 9.99 -0.27 -19.85
CA LEU A 256 9.12 -1.39 -20.21
C LEU A 256 8.83 -1.46 -21.70
N MET A 257 8.49 -0.33 -22.31
CA MET A 257 8.12 -0.25 -23.71
C MET A 257 8.08 1.20 -24.20
N VAL A 258 7.96 1.37 -25.51
CA VAL A 258 7.58 2.65 -26.16
C VAL A 258 6.27 2.46 -26.88
N ALA A 259 5.38 3.46 -26.76
CA ALA A 259 4.10 3.52 -27.44
C ALA A 259 3.80 4.94 -27.92
N TYR A 260 2.59 5.19 -28.42
CA TYR A 260 2.17 6.49 -28.92
C TYR A 260 0.78 6.84 -28.40
N MET A 261 0.53 8.14 -28.23
CA MET A 261 -0.77 8.68 -27.85
C MET A 261 -1.20 9.76 -28.84
N ASN A 262 -2.50 9.79 -29.13
CA ASN A 262 -3.20 10.97 -29.63
C ASN A 262 -3.91 11.66 -28.44
N GLU A 263 -4.59 12.75 -28.68
CA GLU A 263 -5.31 13.51 -27.64
C GLU A 263 -6.36 12.66 -26.90
N GLU A 264 -7.09 11.82 -27.63
CA GLU A 264 -8.11 10.95 -27.05
C GLU A 264 -7.48 9.89 -26.13
N ALA A 265 -6.37 9.27 -26.54
CA ALA A 265 -5.63 8.30 -25.72
C ALA A 265 -5.09 8.95 -24.43
N PHE A 266 -4.56 10.17 -24.52
CA PHE A 266 -4.08 10.94 -23.38
C PHE A 266 -5.23 11.27 -22.41
N SER A 267 -6.35 11.78 -22.93
CA SER A 267 -7.54 12.13 -22.15
C SER A 267 -8.11 10.91 -21.41
N LEU A 268 -8.19 9.75 -22.08
CA LEU A 268 -8.63 8.51 -21.47
C LEU A 268 -7.64 8.03 -20.41
N THR A 269 -6.34 8.14 -20.66
CA THR A 269 -5.32 7.79 -19.67
C THR A 269 -5.44 8.63 -18.41
N VAL A 270 -5.59 9.94 -18.54
CA VAL A 270 -5.76 10.87 -17.41
C VAL A 270 -7.07 10.59 -16.67
N SER A 271 -8.18 10.40 -17.39
CA SER A 271 -9.49 10.21 -16.76
C SER A 271 -9.67 8.87 -16.04
N THR A 272 -8.97 7.81 -16.51
CA THR A 272 -9.13 6.44 -15.98
C THR A 272 -7.98 6.00 -15.08
N GLY A 273 -6.83 6.69 -15.13
CA GLY A 273 -5.61 6.24 -14.48
C GLY A 273 -4.98 4.98 -15.10
N ARG A 274 -5.47 4.55 -16.27
CA ARG A 274 -5.00 3.36 -17.00
C ARG A 274 -4.39 3.77 -18.32
N MET A 275 -3.21 3.22 -18.65
CA MET A 275 -2.52 3.57 -19.90
C MET A 275 -3.31 3.13 -21.11
N THR A 276 -3.81 4.12 -21.85
CA THR A 276 -4.44 3.95 -23.15
C THR A 276 -3.53 4.54 -24.22
N TYR A 277 -3.28 3.82 -25.29
CA TYR A 277 -2.39 4.20 -26.38
C TYR A 277 -3.13 4.29 -27.70
N TYR A 278 -2.48 4.89 -28.69
CA TYR A 278 -2.91 4.87 -30.07
C TYR A 278 -2.05 3.91 -30.88
N SER A 279 -2.65 2.85 -31.42
CA SER A 279 -1.96 1.88 -32.27
C SER A 279 -1.79 2.41 -33.68
N ARG A 280 -0.56 2.71 -34.09
CA ARG A 280 -0.23 3.20 -35.44
C ARG A 280 -0.63 2.21 -36.55
N SER A 281 -0.40 0.92 -36.33
CA SER A 281 -0.72 -0.13 -37.33
C SER A 281 -2.22 -0.39 -37.45
N ARG A 282 -2.96 -0.38 -36.32
CA ARG A 282 -4.40 -0.62 -36.29
C ARG A 282 -5.25 0.62 -36.42
N LYS A 283 -4.64 1.81 -36.33
CA LYS A 283 -5.28 3.13 -36.37
C LYS A 283 -6.46 3.26 -35.40
N LYS A 284 -6.28 2.72 -34.17
CA LYS A 284 -7.32 2.75 -33.14
C LYS A 284 -6.69 2.85 -31.74
N LEU A 285 -7.53 3.25 -30.79
CA LEU A 285 -7.17 3.23 -29.38
C LEU A 285 -6.90 1.80 -28.91
N TRP A 286 -6.03 1.70 -27.90
CA TRP A 286 -5.63 0.45 -27.30
C TRP A 286 -5.41 0.63 -25.80
N LEU A 287 -6.32 0.10 -24.98
CA LEU A 287 -6.14 0.01 -23.54
C LEU A 287 -5.13 -1.11 -23.24
N LYS A 288 -4.02 -0.76 -22.62
CA LYS A 288 -3.00 -1.75 -22.24
C LYS A 288 -3.56 -2.73 -21.21
N GLY A 289 -3.50 -4.02 -21.54
CA GLY A 289 -4.01 -5.08 -20.68
C GLY A 289 -5.45 -5.49 -20.93
N GLU A 290 -6.18 -4.85 -21.84
CA GLU A 290 -7.59 -5.14 -22.14
C GLU A 290 -7.85 -6.63 -22.44
N THR A 291 -6.93 -7.28 -23.15
CA THR A 291 -7.05 -8.70 -23.54
C THR A 291 -6.26 -9.62 -22.61
N SER A 292 -5.09 -9.18 -22.15
CA SER A 292 -4.15 -10.03 -21.40
C SER A 292 -4.26 -9.94 -19.88
N GLY A 293 -5.01 -8.96 -19.36
CA GLY A 293 -5.00 -8.62 -17.93
C GLY A 293 -3.75 -7.86 -17.46
N HIS A 294 -2.73 -7.68 -18.33
CA HIS A 294 -1.48 -7.01 -18.00
C HIS A 294 -1.61 -5.49 -18.08
N PHE A 295 -2.42 -4.92 -17.20
CA PHE A 295 -2.70 -3.49 -17.14
C PHE A 295 -1.49 -2.67 -16.72
N GLN A 296 -1.49 -1.39 -17.09
CA GLN A 296 -0.55 -0.38 -16.65
C GLN A 296 -1.32 0.75 -15.95
N TYR A 297 -1.10 0.89 -14.62
CA TYR A 297 -1.72 1.94 -13.83
C TYR A 297 -0.78 3.12 -13.70
N VAL A 298 -1.27 4.31 -14.02
CA VAL A 298 -0.52 5.55 -13.99
C VAL A 298 -0.09 5.89 -12.56
N LYS A 299 1.18 6.21 -12.37
CA LYS A 299 1.72 6.81 -11.14
C LYS A 299 2.16 8.27 -11.40
N ALA A 300 2.74 8.54 -12.56
CA ALA A 300 3.06 9.91 -12.99
C ALA A 300 3.20 9.97 -14.52
N LEU A 301 2.84 11.10 -15.09
CA LEU A 301 3.09 11.47 -16.48
C LEU A 301 3.95 12.73 -16.49
N THR A 302 5.09 12.72 -17.15
CA THR A 302 6.05 13.83 -17.18
C THR A 302 6.53 14.05 -18.62
N LEU A 303 6.43 15.27 -19.11
CA LEU A 303 6.98 15.65 -20.41
C LEU A 303 8.50 15.90 -20.28
N ASP A 304 9.22 15.68 -21.36
CA ASP A 304 10.59 16.12 -21.46
C ASP A 304 10.72 17.64 -21.63
N CYS A 305 11.94 18.14 -21.81
CA CYS A 305 12.24 19.57 -21.74
C CYS A 305 11.64 20.37 -22.90
N ASP A 306 11.42 19.77 -24.07
CA ASP A 306 10.86 20.43 -25.25
C ASP A 306 9.47 19.92 -25.63
N LYS A 307 8.87 19.07 -24.76
CA LYS A 307 7.49 18.58 -24.79
C LYS A 307 7.14 17.71 -26.00
N ASP A 308 8.11 17.00 -26.54
CA ASP A 308 7.91 16.09 -27.66
C ASP A 308 7.86 14.61 -27.28
N THR A 309 8.12 14.28 -26.00
CA THR A 309 8.11 12.93 -25.47
C THR A 309 7.52 12.88 -24.07
N LEU A 310 6.67 11.88 -23.80
CA LEU A 310 6.05 11.63 -22.50
C LEU A 310 6.74 10.46 -21.78
N LEU A 311 7.23 10.67 -20.56
CA LEU A 311 7.63 9.62 -19.65
C LEU A 311 6.44 9.21 -18.78
N ALA A 312 5.93 8.00 -18.96
CA ALA A 312 4.88 7.43 -18.14
C ALA A 312 5.48 6.49 -17.09
N LYS A 313 5.44 6.88 -15.81
CA LYS A 313 5.76 6.00 -14.69
C LYS A 313 4.51 5.22 -14.32
N VAL A 314 4.56 3.89 -14.42
CA VAL A 314 3.41 3.03 -14.25
C VAL A 314 3.69 1.90 -13.27
N ARG A 315 2.62 1.41 -12.62
CA ARG A 315 2.62 0.07 -12.04
C ARG A 315 2.23 -0.92 -13.13
N GLN A 316 3.17 -1.79 -13.51
CA GLN A 316 2.93 -2.85 -14.46
C GLN A 316 2.36 -4.10 -13.78
N VAL A 317 1.28 -4.66 -14.31
CA VAL A 317 0.75 -5.97 -13.91
C VAL A 317 1.23 -7.02 -14.90
N GLY A 318 1.99 -8.01 -14.43
CA GLY A 318 2.55 -9.06 -15.28
C GLY A 318 3.52 -8.53 -16.36
N PRO A 319 3.79 -9.32 -17.42
CA PRO A 319 4.68 -8.94 -18.52
C PRO A 319 4.17 -7.75 -19.32
N ALA A 320 5.06 -6.80 -19.62
CA ALA A 320 4.71 -5.69 -20.50
C ALA A 320 4.69 -6.11 -21.98
N CYS A 321 5.57 -7.03 -22.37
CA CYS A 321 5.67 -7.51 -23.74
C CYS A 321 4.66 -8.61 -24.06
N HIS A 322 4.17 -8.66 -25.29
CA HIS A 322 3.30 -9.73 -25.79
C HIS A 322 3.98 -11.09 -25.91
N THR A 323 5.32 -11.12 -25.88
CA THR A 323 6.13 -12.36 -25.86
C THR A 323 6.23 -13.01 -24.49
N GLY A 324 5.70 -12.35 -23.43
CA GLY A 324 5.84 -12.79 -22.04
C GLY A 324 7.04 -12.21 -21.31
N SER A 325 7.88 -11.39 -21.97
CA SER A 325 8.99 -10.67 -21.32
C SER A 325 8.48 -9.52 -20.47
N LEU A 326 9.16 -9.23 -19.35
CA LEU A 326 8.85 -8.09 -18.47
C LEU A 326 9.00 -6.75 -19.20
N SER A 327 9.97 -6.64 -20.12
CA SER A 327 10.23 -5.46 -20.96
C SER A 327 10.22 -5.84 -22.42
N CYS A 328 9.93 -4.88 -23.30
CA CYS A 328 10.12 -5.02 -24.75
C CYS A 328 11.60 -4.91 -25.17
N PHE A 329 12.47 -4.46 -24.27
CA PHE A 329 13.90 -4.24 -24.53
C PHE A 329 14.71 -5.42 -23.97
N PHE A 330 14.69 -6.56 -24.66
CA PHE A 330 15.38 -7.79 -24.25
C PHE A 330 16.41 -8.29 -25.29
N GLU A 331 16.48 -7.68 -26.49
CA GLU A 331 17.43 -8.03 -27.52
C GLU A 331 18.56 -6.99 -27.58
N GLU A 332 19.77 -7.42 -27.25
CA GLU A 332 20.95 -6.55 -27.26
C GLU A 332 21.47 -6.38 -28.69
N ALA A 333 21.38 -5.20 -29.27
CA ALA A 333 21.93 -4.86 -30.55
C ALA A 333 23.47 -4.66 -30.51
N VAL A 334 23.96 -4.05 -29.41
CA VAL A 334 25.40 -3.81 -29.15
C VAL A 334 25.62 -3.87 -27.63
N LYS A 335 26.64 -4.63 -27.23
CA LYS A 335 27.13 -4.66 -25.84
C LYS A 335 28.64 -4.50 -25.80
N LYS A 336 29.10 -3.55 -25.00
CA LYS A 336 30.51 -3.45 -24.63
C LYS A 336 30.66 -3.91 -23.17
N PRO A 337 31.69 -4.70 -22.81
CA PRO A 337 31.95 -5.00 -21.42
C PRO A 337 32.11 -3.72 -20.60
N TYR A 338 31.37 -3.59 -19.52
CA TYR A 338 31.45 -2.50 -18.57
C TYR A 338 31.07 -3.03 -17.18
N ASP A 339 31.43 -2.28 -16.15
CA ASP A 339 30.91 -2.55 -14.79
C ASP A 339 29.42 -2.17 -14.76
N ASP A 340 28.57 -3.20 -14.73
CA ASP A 340 27.11 -3.06 -14.69
C ASP A 340 26.55 -3.09 -13.27
N THR A 341 27.41 -3.01 -12.24
CA THR A 341 27.01 -2.95 -10.85
C THR A 341 26.10 -1.74 -10.61
N ASN A 342 24.84 -2.00 -10.34
CA ASN A 342 23.88 -0.97 -10.01
C ASN A 342 23.71 -0.88 -8.49
N PRO A 343 24.17 0.21 -7.84
CA PRO A 343 24.05 0.36 -6.39
C PRO A 343 22.62 0.32 -5.87
N SER A 344 21.62 0.60 -6.73
CA SER A 344 20.20 0.57 -6.35
C SER A 344 19.58 -0.83 -6.38
N THR A 345 20.17 -1.77 -7.10
CA THR A 345 19.65 -3.16 -7.27
C THR A 345 20.54 -4.22 -6.68
N VAL A 346 21.82 -3.95 -6.43
CA VAL A 346 22.84 -4.95 -6.02
C VAL A 346 22.39 -5.83 -4.85
N LEU A 347 21.71 -5.27 -3.83
CA LEU A 347 21.22 -6.05 -2.71
C LEU A 347 20.12 -7.04 -3.14
N LYS A 348 19.25 -6.61 -4.04
CA LYS A 348 18.22 -7.49 -4.61
C LYS A 348 18.86 -8.56 -5.48
N ASP A 349 19.81 -8.19 -6.33
CA ASP A 349 20.47 -9.11 -7.26
C ASP A 349 21.21 -10.21 -6.48
N VAL A 350 21.93 -9.87 -5.40
CA VAL A 350 22.56 -10.84 -4.50
C VAL A 350 21.51 -11.71 -3.80
N TYR A 351 20.42 -11.14 -3.35
CA TYR A 351 19.35 -11.90 -2.71
C TYR A 351 18.67 -12.89 -3.67
N ASP A 352 18.42 -12.49 -4.91
CA ASP A 352 17.88 -13.36 -5.96
C ASP A 352 18.83 -14.56 -6.21
N VAL A 353 20.14 -14.34 -6.22
CA VAL A 353 21.15 -15.43 -6.30
C VAL A 353 21.06 -16.35 -5.08
N ILE A 354 20.87 -15.82 -3.88
CA ILE A 354 20.72 -16.62 -2.65
C ILE A 354 19.46 -17.49 -2.73
N LEU A 355 18.34 -16.95 -3.21
CA LEU A 355 17.09 -17.68 -3.41
C LEU A 355 17.28 -18.79 -4.47
N ASP A 356 17.91 -18.48 -5.60
CA ASP A 356 18.22 -19.49 -6.63
C ASP A 356 19.08 -20.62 -6.07
N ARG A 357 20.07 -20.34 -5.21
CA ARG A 357 20.88 -21.37 -4.57
C ARG A 357 20.08 -22.23 -3.58
N LYS A 358 19.05 -21.67 -2.97
CA LYS A 358 18.15 -22.45 -2.09
C LYS A 358 17.26 -23.39 -2.89
N GLU A 359 16.72 -22.95 -4.02
CA GLU A 359 15.84 -23.74 -4.89
C GLU A 359 16.62 -24.70 -5.81
N HIS A 360 17.77 -24.28 -6.30
CA HIS A 360 18.64 -25.01 -7.21
C HIS A 360 20.05 -25.15 -6.61
N PRO A 361 20.28 -26.11 -5.69
CA PRO A 361 21.56 -26.29 -5.03
C PRO A 361 22.69 -26.53 -6.01
N LYS A 362 23.85 -25.87 -5.77
CA LYS A 362 25.05 -26.02 -6.58
C LYS A 362 26.19 -26.57 -5.74
N GLU A 363 26.84 -27.62 -6.22
CA GLU A 363 28.00 -28.24 -5.53
C GLU A 363 29.10 -27.20 -5.29
N GLY A 364 29.69 -27.22 -4.09
CA GLY A 364 30.72 -26.27 -3.66
C GLY A 364 30.22 -24.86 -3.29
N SER A 365 28.92 -24.60 -3.33
CA SER A 365 28.35 -23.32 -2.96
C SER A 365 28.38 -23.10 -1.44
N TYR A 366 28.97 -22.00 -1.00
CA TYR A 366 28.95 -21.60 0.42
C TYR A 366 27.53 -21.30 0.91
N THR A 367 26.66 -20.72 0.06
CA THR A 367 25.26 -20.48 0.37
C THR A 367 24.53 -21.78 0.68
N ASN A 368 24.74 -22.82 -0.14
CA ASN A 368 24.14 -24.14 0.10
C ASN A 368 24.66 -24.78 1.39
N TYR A 369 25.96 -24.66 1.66
CA TYR A 369 26.53 -25.11 2.92
C TYR A 369 25.82 -24.47 4.14
N LEU A 370 25.50 -23.18 4.08
CA LEU A 370 24.76 -22.50 5.16
C LEU A 370 23.35 -23.05 5.31
N PHE A 371 22.62 -23.26 4.22
CA PHE A 371 21.28 -23.85 4.25
C PHE A 371 21.30 -25.29 4.79
N ASP A 372 22.25 -26.10 4.37
CA ASP A 372 22.42 -27.49 4.83
C ASP A 372 22.74 -27.58 6.32
N LYS A 373 23.52 -26.64 6.86
CA LYS A 373 23.82 -26.57 8.30
C LYS A 373 22.69 -26.00 9.14
N GLY A 374 21.71 -25.37 8.49
CA GLY A 374 20.49 -24.88 9.11
C GLY A 374 20.64 -23.55 9.86
N ILE A 375 19.54 -23.16 10.47
CA ILE A 375 19.37 -21.82 11.05
C ILE A 375 20.40 -21.46 12.11
N ASP A 376 20.82 -22.40 12.95
CA ASP A 376 21.79 -22.14 14.02
C ASP A 376 23.16 -21.71 13.46
N LYS A 377 23.59 -22.31 12.34
CA LYS A 377 24.82 -21.91 11.68
C LYS A 377 24.72 -20.53 11.05
N ILE A 378 23.56 -20.22 10.46
CA ILE A 378 23.29 -18.91 9.86
C ILE A 378 23.29 -17.83 10.94
N LEU A 379 22.58 -18.06 12.06
CA LEU A 379 22.53 -17.13 13.19
C LEU A 379 23.91 -16.93 13.82
N LYS A 380 24.71 -18.01 13.94
CA LYS A 380 26.09 -17.91 14.41
C LYS A 380 26.91 -16.97 13.52
N LYS A 381 26.80 -17.10 12.20
CA LYS A 381 27.52 -16.21 11.25
C LYS A 381 27.05 -14.76 11.38
N CYS A 382 25.73 -14.49 11.43
CA CYS A 382 25.24 -13.14 11.67
C CYS A 382 25.81 -12.51 12.95
N GLY A 383 25.94 -13.31 14.03
CA GLY A 383 26.52 -12.85 15.30
C GLY A 383 28.05 -12.60 15.21
N GLU A 384 28.78 -13.45 14.49
CA GLU A 384 30.22 -13.29 14.23
C GLU A 384 30.47 -11.98 13.48
N GLU A 385 29.83 -11.77 12.33
CA GLU A 385 30.01 -10.57 11.49
C GLU A 385 29.58 -9.29 12.23
N ALA A 386 28.51 -9.35 13.03
CA ALA A 386 28.12 -8.20 13.86
C ALA A 386 29.19 -7.81 14.88
N ALA A 387 29.89 -8.79 15.47
CA ALA A 387 30.99 -8.54 16.39
C ALA A 387 32.22 -7.97 15.64
N GLU A 388 32.51 -8.48 14.46
CA GLU A 388 33.64 -8.03 13.61
C GLU A 388 33.43 -6.59 13.13
N ILE A 389 32.19 -6.19 12.78
CA ILE A 389 31.82 -4.78 12.53
C ILE A 389 32.21 -3.88 13.71
N ILE A 390 31.90 -4.31 14.95
CA ILE A 390 32.19 -3.53 16.14
C ILE A 390 33.71 -3.37 16.33
N ILE A 391 34.46 -4.44 16.09
CA ILE A 391 35.93 -4.44 16.20
C ILE A 391 36.54 -3.55 15.11
N ALA A 392 36.15 -3.71 13.85
CA ALA A 392 36.62 -2.91 12.74
C ALA A 392 36.29 -1.42 12.91
N ALA A 393 35.10 -1.09 13.43
CA ALA A 393 34.72 0.29 13.71
C ALA A 393 35.53 0.95 14.86
N LYS A 394 36.09 0.15 15.77
CA LYS A 394 36.98 0.65 16.84
C LYS A 394 38.43 0.81 16.39
N ASN A 395 38.84 0.05 15.40
CA ASN A 395 40.15 0.17 14.75
C ASN A 395 39.89 0.85 13.40
N PRO A 396 40.14 2.15 13.23
CA PRO A 396 39.62 2.91 12.09
C PRO A 396 40.27 2.50 10.77
N ASP A 397 39.92 1.31 10.27
CA ASP A 397 40.19 0.80 8.93
C ASP A 397 38.89 0.70 8.14
N ALA A 398 38.69 1.67 7.24
CA ALA A 398 37.48 1.73 6.41
C ALA A 398 37.37 0.55 5.43
N ALA A 399 38.49 -0.07 5.06
CA ALA A 399 38.48 -1.23 4.16
C ALA A 399 37.98 -2.48 4.89
N GLU A 400 38.48 -2.74 6.09
CA GLU A 400 38.03 -3.85 6.93
C GLU A 400 36.55 -3.67 7.29
N LEU A 401 36.16 -2.50 7.79
CA LEU A 401 34.76 -2.21 8.11
C LEU A 401 33.81 -2.44 6.93
N LYS A 402 34.22 -2.07 5.72
CA LYS A 402 33.44 -2.34 4.50
C LYS A 402 33.25 -3.85 4.27
N TYR A 403 34.28 -4.66 4.46
CA TYR A 403 34.17 -6.12 4.29
C TYR A 403 33.20 -6.72 5.31
N GLU A 404 33.37 -6.38 6.59
CA GLU A 404 32.52 -6.93 7.65
C GLU A 404 31.03 -6.52 7.49
N ILE A 405 30.75 -5.28 7.07
CA ILE A 405 29.39 -4.85 6.75
C ILE A 405 28.84 -5.64 5.57
N SER A 406 29.64 -5.93 4.54
CA SER A 406 29.18 -6.67 3.37
C SER A 406 28.89 -8.15 3.72
N ASP A 407 29.73 -8.77 4.55
CA ASP A 407 29.56 -10.14 5.01
C ASP A 407 28.33 -10.26 5.94
N TYR A 408 28.13 -9.29 6.84
CA TYR A 408 26.93 -9.20 7.66
C TYR A 408 25.66 -9.13 6.81
N LEU A 409 25.62 -8.23 5.81
CA LEU A 409 24.47 -8.10 4.90
C LEU A 409 24.23 -9.40 4.14
N TYR A 410 25.27 -10.07 3.68
CA TYR A 410 25.15 -11.35 2.98
C TYR A 410 24.53 -12.43 3.89
N HIS A 411 25.07 -12.64 5.10
CA HIS A 411 24.53 -13.62 6.04
C HIS A 411 23.11 -13.28 6.51
N LEU A 412 22.81 -11.98 6.65
CA LEU A 412 21.45 -11.51 6.96
C LEU A 412 20.47 -11.87 5.81
N MET A 413 20.88 -11.74 4.54
CA MET A 413 20.07 -12.15 3.39
C MET A 413 19.84 -13.67 3.36
N VAL A 414 20.85 -14.48 3.73
CA VAL A 414 20.67 -15.95 3.88
C VAL A 414 19.66 -16.26 4.99
N LEU A 415 19.72 -15.55 6.12
CA LEU A 415 18.75 -15.68 7.20
C LEU A 415 17.33 -15.29 6.73
N MET A 416 17.20 -14.20 6.00
CA MET A 416 15.92 -13.76 5.42
C MET A 416 15.34 -14.84 4.52
N ALA A 417 16.14 -15.40 3.60
CA ALA A 417 15.72 -16.49 2.72
C ALA A 417 15.31 -17.74 3.51
N GLN A 418 16.02 -18.06 4.60
CA GLN A 418 15.68 -19.19 5.48
C GLN A 418 14.35 -18.99 6.19
N CYS A 419 14.03 -17.76 6.59
CA CYS A 419 12.81 -17.39 7.30
C CYS A 419 11.65 -16.99 6.37
N GLY A 420 11.84 -16.98 5.06
CA GLY A 420 10.81 -16.60 4.07
C GLY A 420 10.50 -15.11 4.04
N LEU A 421 11.46 -14.25 4.42
CA LEU A 421 11.35 -12.78 4.33
C LEU A 421 11.92 -12.29 3.01
N ASP A 422 11.21 -11.38 2.31
CA ASP A 422 11.69 -10.70 1.10
C ASP A 422 12.31 -9.33 1.44
N TRP A 423 13.25 -8.87 0.61
CA TRP A 423 13.75 -7.49 0.68
C TRP A 423 12.66 -6.44 0.64
N LYS A 424 11.59 -6.69 -0.11
CA LYS A 424 10.44 -5.78 -0.18
C LYS A 424 9.83 -5.52 1.18
N ASP A 425 9.75 -6.55 2.02
CA ASP A 425 9.19 -6.45 3.38
C ASP A 425 10.07 -5.55 4.25
N ILE A 426 11.40 -5.76 4.17
CA ILE A 426 12.38 -4.94 4.91
C ILE A 426 12.36 -3.48 4.42
N MET A 427 12.38 -3.25 3.10
CA MET A 427 12.35 -1.91 2.53
C MET A 427 11.05 -1.17 2.84
N LYS A 428 9.92 -1.87 2.85
CA LYS A 428 8.63 -1.30 3.23
C LYS A 428 8.64 -0.85 4.69
N GLU A 429 9.13 -1.70 5.62
CA GLU A 429 9.26 -1.35 7.02
C GLU A 429 10.24 -0.18 7.25
N LEU A 430 11.38 -0.18 6.56
CA LEU A 430 12.32 0.94 6.66
C LEU A 430 11.74 2.25 6.12
N SER A 431 10.91 2.19 5.08
CA SER A 431 10.27 3.39 4.51
C SER A 431 9.34 4.09 5.50
N HIS A 432 8.76 3.34 6.44
CA HIS A 432 7.90 3.89 7.52
C HIS A 432 8.68 4.66 8.60
N ARG A 433 10.01 4.55 8.60
CA ARG A 433 10.91 5.28 9.53
C ARG A 433 11.48 6.57 8.94
N ARG A 434 11.00 6.95 7.77
CA ARG A 434 11.40 8.15 7.00
C ARG A 434 10.68 9.40 7.46
#